data_a9f3f2f52d799f393527127d7699395c
#
_entry.id   a9f3f2f52d799f393527127d7699395c
#
_cell.length_a   1.000
_cell.length_b   1.000
_cell.length_c   1.000
_cell.angle_alpha   90.00
_cell.angle_beta   90.00
_cell.angle_gamma   90.00
#
_symmetry.space_group_name_H-M   'P 1'
#
loop_
_entity.id
_entity.type
_entity.pdbx_description
1 polymer ?
#
loop_
_entity_poly.entity_id
_entity_poly.type
_entity_poly.pdbx_seq_one_letter_code
_entity_poly.pdbx_strand_id
1 'polypeptide(L)'
;AGVPYKLCGKVTQMFAHIIDFRRDVKKGDTFNVKYEINKDSSGNIVKVGDVIYASFSVGNQNYKLYRYKSRNGEIGYYDEKGGGKKTGLDKKPLAMRNARISSLFGYRRHPIYKTTKFHSGVDYAAPRGTAIYASGSGTIEIARYVNGYGNFIKIRHNSEYETAYGHMQKFASGMRPGIRVKKGQIIGYVGSTGRSTGPHLHFEILRKGQRIDPLKAKVATGNDLTGNQLAEFKRMVKQVDSIKVTEL
;
A
#
# COMPACT_ATOMS: atom_id res chain seq x y z
N ALA A 1 28.20 -5.54 -1.59
CA ALA A 1 27.00 -6.37 -1.51
C ALA A 1 26.51 -6.68 -2.92
N GLY A 2 26.65 -7.92 -3.36
CA GLY A 2 26.47 -8.38 -4.75
C GLY A 2 25.04 -8.41 -5.31
N VAL A 3 24.13 -7.55 -4.87
CA VAL A 3 22.77 -7.48 -5.41
C VAL A 3 22.73 -6.53 -6.61
N PRO A 4 22.32 -7.02 -7.80
CA PRO A 4 22.18 -6.16 -8.97
C PRO A 4 21.27 -4.96 -8.71
N TYR A 5 21.72 -3.76 -9.10
CA TYR A 5 20.97 -2.50 -8.86
C TYR A 5 19.51 -2.54 -9.34
N LYS A 6 19.26 -3.26 -10.45
CA LYS A 6 17.89 -3.44 -10.99
C LYS A 6 16.93 -4.12 -10.01
N LEU A 7 17.44 -4.89 -9.04
CA LEU A 7 16.63 -5.58 -8.03
C LEU A 7 16.36 -4.71 -6.80
N CYS A 8 17.16 -3.69 -6.53
CA CYS A 8 16.98 -2.83 -5.36
C CYS A 8 15.57 -2.21 -5.32
N GLY A 9 15.08 -1.72 -6.45
CA GLY A 9 13.70 -1.19 -6.55
C GLY A 9 12.62 -2.24 -6.26
N LYS A 10 12.79 -3.47 -6.75
CA LYS A 10 11.85 -4.58 -6.50
C LYS A 10 11.86 -4.97 -5.01
N VAL A 11 13.05 -5.11 -4.42
CA VAL A 11 13.19 -5.44 -2.98
C VAL A 11 12.60 -4.34 -2.11
N THR A 12 12.91 -3.07 -2.40
CA THR A 12 12.30 -1.94 -1.68
C THR A 12 10.78 -1.98 -1.77
N GLN A 13 10.23 -2.29 -2.93
CA GLN A 13 8.79 -2.39 -3.13
C GLN A 13 8.16 -3.54 -2.32
N MET A 14 8.83 -4.68 -2.18
CA MET A 14 8.36 -5.81 -1.36
C MET A 14 8.15 -5.41 0.09
N PHE A 15 9.05 -4.62 0.65
CA PHE A 15 9.04 -4.24 2.07
C PHE A 15 8.48 -2.86 2.36
N ALA A 16 8.17 -2.06 1.34
CA ALA A 16 7.74 -0.66 1.49
C ALA A 16 6.52 -0.46 2.42
N HIS A 17 5.73 -1.51 2.65
CA HIS A 17 4.57 -1.49 3.54
C HIS A 17 4.89 -1.96 4.97
N ILE A 18 6.09 -2.47 5.20
CA ILE A 18 6.54 -3.05 6.45
C ILE A 18 7.63 -2.18 7.07
N ILE A 19 8.55 -1.67 6.23
CA ILE A 19 9.75 -0.95 6.61
C ILE A 19 9.69 0.45 5.98
N ASP A 20 9.82 1.48 6.80
CA ASP A 20 10.09 2.83 6.30
C ASP A 20 11.61 2.98 6.13
N PHE A 21 12.09 2.71 4.90
CA PHE A 21 13.52 2.72 4.58
C PHE A 21 14.25 4.04 4.91
N ARG A 22 13.52 5.16 5.07
CA ARG A 22 14.11 6.45 5.43
C ARG A 22 14.32 6.61 6.94
N ARG A 23 13.56 5.86 7.76
CA ARG A 23 13.49 6.06 9.22
C ARG A 23 13.92 4.83 10.00
N ASP A 24 13.57 3.64 9.51
CA ASP A 24 13.72 2.39 10.25
C ASP A 24 15.09 1.75 9.99
N VAL A 25 15.66 1.91 8.78
CA VAL A 25 16.94 1.28 8.41
C VAL A 25 18.11 2.11 8.93
N LYS A 26 19.03 1.44 9.63
CA LYS A 26 20.21 2.03 10.26
C LYS A 26 21.49 1.31 9.82
N LYS A 27 22.64 1.92 10.10
CA LYS A 27 23.93 1.26 9.92
C LYS A 27 24.01 0.01 10.81
N GLY A 28 24.37 -1.12 10.21
CA GLY A 28 24.41 -2.44 10.87
C GLY A 28 23.21 -3.33 10.57
N ASP A 29 22.11 -2.79 10.05
CA ASP A 29 21.01 -3.62 9.55
C ASP A 29 21.46 -4.41 8.32
N THR A 30 20.94 -5.63 8.18
CA THR A 30 21.32 -6.56 7.11
C THR A 30 20.14 -6.97 6.26
N PHE A 31 20.40 -7.35 5.02
CA PHE A 31 19.38 -7.93 4.15
C PHE A 31 19.95 -9.08 3.34
N ASN A 32 19.08 -10.07 3.03
CA ASN A 32 19.40 -11.17 2.14
C ASN A 32 18.37 -11.22 1.01
N VAL A 33 18.83 -11.53 -0.19
CA VAL A 33 17.97 -11.61 -1.37
C VAL A 33 18.32 -12.86 -2.16
N LYS A 34 17.30 -13.67 -2.52
CA LYS A 34 17.42 -14.76 -3.50
C LYS A 34 16.65 -14.35 -4.75
N TYR A 35 17.25 -14.49 -5.91
CA TYR A 35 16.67 -14.09 -7.19
C TYR A 35 17.05 -15.07 -8.30
N GLU A 36 16.26 -15.07 -9.35
CA GLU A 36 16.50 -15.91 -10.52
C GLU A 36 17.61 -15.33 -11.39
N ILE A 37 18.46 -16.21 -11.92
CA ILE A 37 19.43 -15.85 -12.96
C ILE A 37 19.29 -16.83 -14.12
N ASN A 38 19.40 -16.32 -15.34
CA ASN A 38 19.52 -17.14 -16.53
C ASN A 38 20.96 -17.08 -16.99
N LYS A 39 21.55 -18.25 -17.22
CA LYS A 39 22.91 -18.41 -17.73
C LYS A 39 22.87 -18.93 -19.16
N ASP A 40 23.87 -18.57 -19.97
CA ASP A 40 24.11 -19.18 -21.26
C ASP A 40 24.80 -20.56 -21.13
N SER A 41 25.06 -21.19 -22.25
CA SER A 41 25.77 -22.49 -22.30
C SER A 41 27.20 -22.43 -21.76
N SER A 42 27.79 -21.23 -21.70
CA SER A 42 29.14 -20.99 -21.17
C SER A 42 29.12 -20.61 -19.67
N GLY A 43 27.94 -20.57 -19.05
CA GLY A 43 27.77 -20.23 -17.62
C GLY A 43 27.71 -18.76 -17.31
N ASN A 44 27.74 -17.84 -18.29
CA ASN A 44 27.63 -16.40 -18.08
C ASN A 44 26.20 -16.01 -17.79
N ILE A 45 26.01 -15.03 -16.86
CA ILE A 45 24.67 -14.49 -16.54
C ILE A 45 24.20 -13.61 -17.69
N VAL A 46 23.21 -14.07 -18.45
CA VAL A 46 22.59 -13.30 -19.55
C VAL A 46 21.37 -12.52 -19.12
N LYS A 47 20.72 -12.91 -18.02
CA LYS A 47 19.54 -12.21 -17.50
C LYS A 47 19.38 -12.39 -16.00
N VAL A 48 19.07 -11.29 -15.33
CA VAL A 48 18.62 -11.28 -13.94
C VAL A 48 17.09 -11.27 -13.93
N GLY A 49 16.50 -12.27 -13.30
CA GLY A 49 15.06 -12.48 -13.23
C GLY A 49 14.37 -11.77 -12.06
N ASP A 50 13.41 -12.47 -11.45
CA ASP A 50 12.64 -11.93 -10.35
C ASP A 50 13.25 -12.26 -8.99
N VAL A 51 12.97 -11.42 -8.00
CA VAL A 51 13.26 -11.72 -6.58
C VAL A 51 12.29 -12.78 -6.12
N ILE A 52 12.79 -13.93 -5.68
CA ILE A 52 12.00 -15.05 -5.17
C ILE A 52 11.85 -15.01 -3.65
N TYR A 53 12.85 -14.47 -2.96
CA TYR A 53 12.88 -14.29 -1.51
C TYR A 53 13.70 -13.07 -1.16
N ALA A 54 13.26 -12.37 -0.12
CA ALA A 54 14.09 -11.36 0.52
C ALA A 54 13.81 -11.31 2.02
N SER A 55 14.83 -11.01 2.81
CA SER A 55 14.70 -10.71 4.24
C SER A 55 15.44 -9.44 4.61
N PHE A 56 14.91 -8.76 5.62
CA PHE A 56 15.53 -7.60 6.25
C PHE A 56 15.57 -7.81 7.76
N SER A 57 16.75 -7.66 8.35
CA SER A 57 16.95 -7.55 9.79
C SER A 57 17.10 -6.08 10.14
N VAL A 58 16.11 -5.50 10.78
CA VAL A 58 16.05 -4.09 11.16
C VAL A 58 15.88 -4.03 12.68
N GLY A 59 16.91 -3.57 13.38
CA GLY A 59 16.96 -3.66 14.83
C GLY A 59 16.79 -5.11 15.30
N ASN A 60 15.86 -5.34 16.24
CA ASN A 60 15.57 -6.69 16.76
C ASN A 60 14.50 -7.46 15.96
N GLN A 61 14.14 -6.98 14.76
CA GLN A 61 13.09 -7.61 13.95
C GLN A 61 13.63 -8.14 12.64
N ASN A 62 13.24 -9.37 12.30
CA ASN A 62 13.56 -9.99 11.03
C ASN A 62 12.29 -10.18 10.20
N TYR A 63 12.25 -9.53 9.06
CA TYR A 63 11.15 -9.59 8.12
C TYR A 63 11.55 -10.48 6.95
N LYS A 64 10.75 -11.51 6.65
CA LYS A 64 10.94 -12.42 5.52
C LYS A 64 9.75 -12.34 4.59
N LEU A 65 10.00 -12.26 3.29
CA LEU A 65 8.98 -12.29 2.25
C LEU A 65 9.39 -13.22 1.11
N TYR A 66 8.43 -14.02 0.68
CA TYR A 66 8.52 -14.96 -0.44
C TYR A 66 7.58 -14.53 -1.55
N ARG A 67 8.07 -14.51 -2.78
CA ARG A 67 7.26 -14.28 -3.97
C ARG A 67 6.53 -15.56 -4.34
N TYR A 68 5.21 -15.50 -4.44
CA TYR A 68 4.39 -16.62 -4.86
C TYR A 68 3.47 -16.20 -6.01
N LYS A 69 3.43 -17.01 -7.04
CA LYS A 69 2.50 -16.89 -8.17
C LYS A 69 1.40 -17.91 -7.99
N SER A 70 0.19 -17.47 -7.74
CA SER A 70 -0.98 -18.32 -7.60
C SER A 70 -1.41 -18.95 -8.93
N ARG A 71 -2.25 -19.97 -8.90
CA ARG A 71 -2.73 -20.66 -10.10
C ARG A 71 -3.50 -19.76 -11.09
N ASN A 72 -4.17 -18.71 -10.59
CA ASN A 72 -4.83 -17.70 -11.41
C ASN A 72 -3.86 -16.65 -12.00
N GLY A 73 -2.55 -16.84 -11.80
CA GLY A 73 -1.50 -15.96 -12.34
C GLY A 73 -1.18 -14.73 -11.49
N GLU A 74 -1.89 -14.50 -10.38
CA GLU A 74 -1.61 -13.39 -9.49
C GLU A 74 -0.30 -13.61 -8.72
N ILE A 75 0.53 -12.56 -8.66
CA ILE A 75 1.80 -12.56 -7.96
C ILE A 75 1.63 -11.75 -6.67
N GLY A 76 1.97 -12.38 -5.54
CA GLY A 76 1.97 -11.75 -4.23
C GLY A 76 3.26 -12.02 -3.47
N TYR A 77 3.44 -11.29 -2.37
CA TYR A 77 4.53 -11.48 -1.43
C TYR A 77 3.95 -11.87 -0.06
N TYR A 78 4.43 -12.96 0.50
CA TYR A 78 3.87 -13.60 1.67
C TYR A 78 4.95 -13.87 2.70
N ASP A 79 4.61 -13.81 3.97
CA ASP A 79 5.51 -14.29 5.02
C ASP A 79 5.58 -15.84 5.01
N GLU A 80 6.46 -16.41 5.80
CA GLU A 80 6.68 -17.86 5.88
C GLU A 80 5.43 -18.68 6.25
N LYS A 81 4.43 -18.04 6.85
CA LYS A 81 3.14 -18.67 7.23
C LYS A 81 2.09 -18.57 6.13
N GLY A 82 2.40 -17.92 5.01
CA GLY A 82 1.46 -17.63 3.94
C GLY A 82 0.55 -16.44 4.27
N GLY A 83 0.91 -15.68 5.30
CA GLY A 83 0.28 -14.41 5.59
C GLY A 83 0.58 -13.44 4.45
N GLY A 84 -0.42 -13.14 3.64
CA GLY A 84 -0.31 -12.04 2.70
C GLY A 84 -0.12 -10.78 3.50
N LYS A 85 1.05 -10.17 3.42
CA LYS A 85 1.17 -8.83 3.99
C LYS A 85 0.11 -8.00 3.32
N LYS A 86 -0.89 -7.56 4.08
CA LYS A 86 -2.01 -6.73 3.61
C LYS A 86 -1.47 -5.39 3.15
N THR A 87 -0.71 -5.45 2.06
CA THR A 87 0.00 -4.33 1.45
C THR A 87 -0.95 -3.47 0.62
N GLY A 88 -2.13 -4.01 0.32
CA GLY A 88 -3.12 -3.31 -0.45
C GLY A 88 -3.79 -2.18 0.35
N LEU A 89 -3.99 -1.07 -0.34
CA LEU A 89 -4.81 0.02 0.17
C LEU A 89 -6.29 -0.41 0.13
N ASP A 90 -7.01 -0.17 1.21
CA ASP A 90 -8.45 -0.32 1.21
C ASP A 90 -9.07 0.78 0.34
N LYS A 91 -9.82 0.39 -0.67
CA LYS A 91 -10.46 1.34 -1.59
C LYS A 91 -11.68 2.04 -0.97
N LYS A 92 -12.26 1.47 0.07
CA LYS A 92 -13.39 2.03 0.82
C LYS A 92 -13.06 2.09 2.32
N PRO A 93 -12.30 3.09 2.77
CA PRO A 93 -11.80 3.17 4.14
C PRO A 93 -12.84 3.76 5.11
N LEU A 94 -14.03 3.16 5.15
CA LEU A 94 -15.16 3.56 5.99
C LEU A 94 -15.69 2.39 6.82
N ALA A 95 -16.19 2.68 8.02
CA ALA A 95 -16.92 1.72 8.84
C ALA A 95 -18.15 1.15 8.13
N MET A 96 -18.72 1.90 7.22
CA MET A 96 -19.90 1.55 6.44
C MET A 96 -19.50 0.88 5.11
N ARG A 97 -19.48 -0.45 5.07
CA ARG A 97 -19.08 -1.22 3.88
C ARG A 97 -19.99 -1.00 2.65
N ASN A 98 -21.27 -0.72 2.87
CA ASN A 98 -22.27 -0.45 1.82
C ASN A 98 -22.45 1.06 1.53
N ALA A 99 -21.56 1.92 1.99
CA ALA A 99 -21.58 3.36 1.66
C ALA A 99 -21.67 3.54 0.14
N ARG A 100 -22.67 4.33 -0.31
CA ARG A 100 -22.91 4.60 -1.73
C ARG A 100 -21.83 5.54 -2.26
N ILE A 101 -21.33 5.25 -3.46
CA ILE A 101 -20.49 6.19 -4.20
C ILE A 101 -21.39 7.32 -4.71
N SER A 102 -21.15 8.53 -4.26
CA SER A 102 -21.89 9.73 -4.68
C SER A 102 -21.23 10.46 -5.84
N SER A 103 -19.90 10.28 -6.02
CA SER A 103 -19.18 10.85 -7.15
C SER A 103 -17.93 10.01 -7.49
N LEU A 104 -17.73 9.78 -8.79
CA LEU A 104 -16.59 9.04 -9.32
C LEU A 104 -15.39 9.96 -9.60
N PHE A 105 -14.21 9.36 -9.67
CA PHE A 105 -12.98 10.00 -10.14
C PHE A 105 -13.07 10.36 -11.63
N GLY A 106 -12.47 11.49 -12.02
CA GLY A 106 -12.34 11.89 -13.42
C GLY A 106 -13.10 13.16 -13.78
N TYR A 107 -13.14 13.45 -15.07
CA TYR A 107 -13.86 14.63 -15.56
C TYR A 107 -15.37 14.44 -15.46
N ARG A 108 -16.05 15.43 -14.88
CA ARG A 108 -17.51 15.46 -14.77
C ARG A 108 -18.06 16.81 -15.20
N ARG A 109 -19.15 16.77 -15.96
CA ARG A 109 -19.88 18.00 -16.32
C ARG A 109 -20.67 18.46 -15.11
N HIS A 110 -20.44 19.72 -14.71
CA HIS A 110 -21.22 20.33 -13.63
C HIS A 110 -22.68 20.47 -14.08
N PRO A 111 -23.66 19.95 -13.33
CA PRO A 111 -25.06 19.91 -13.82
C PRO A 111 -25.64 21.30 -14.09
N ILE A 112 -25.24 22.31 -13.32
CA ILE A 112 -25.77 23.67 -13.43
C ILE A 112 -24.93 24.53 -14.40
N TYR A 113 -23.62 24.59 -14.16
CA TYR A 113 -22.73 25.50 -14.94
C TYR A 113 -22.20 24.92 -16.25
N LYS A 114 -22.57 23.68 -16.58
CA LYS A 114 -22.11 22.93 -17.78
C LYS A 114 -20.58 22.91 -17.98
N THR A 115 -19.81 23.40 -17.00
CA THR A 115 -18.34 23.38 -17.01
C THR A 115 -17.84 22.00 -16.65
N THR A 116 -16.82 21.53 -17.34
CA THR A 116 -16.14 20.27 -17.03
C THR A 116 -15.15 20.50 -15.90
N LYS A 117 -15.31 19.81 -14.77
CA LYS A 117 -14.37 19.83 -13.65
C LYS A 117 -13.81 18.45 -13.40
N PHE A 118 -12.52 18.41 -13.14
CA PHE A 118 -11.84 17.18 -12.73
C PHE A 118 -12.09 16.90 -11.26
N HIS A 119 -12.56 15.68 -10.94
CA HIS A 119 -12.72 15.17 -9.59
C HIS A 119 -11.54 14.24 -9.27
N SER A 120 -10.72 14.64 -8.30
CA SER A 120 -9.43 14.02 -7.97
C SER A 120 -9.53 12.73 -7.14
N GLY A 121 -10.73 12.33 -6.74
CA GLY A 121 -10.97 11.17 -5.89
C GLY A 121 -12.31 10.51 -6.13
N VAL A 122 -12.74 9.74 -5.16
CA VAL A 122 -14.08 9.14 -5.09
C VAL A 122 -14.77 9.66 -3.85
N ASP A 123 -16.04 10.06 -3.98
CA ASP A 123 -16.85 10.49 -2.85
C ASP A 123 -17.76 9.36 -2.37
N TYR A 124 -17.67 9.03 -1.09
CA TYR A 124 -18.52 8.05 -0.42
C TYR A 124 -19.52 8.76 0.48
N ALA A 125 -20.80 8.73 0.13
CA ALA A 125 -21.86 9.25 0.98
C ALA A 125 -21.99 8.42 2.25
N ALA A 126 -21.88 9.07 3.40
CA ALA A 126 -22.01 8.43 4.71
C ALA A 126 -22.49 9.47 5.76
N PRO A 127 -23.22 9.04 6.80
CA PRO A 127 -23.65 9.93 7.87
C PRO A 127 -22.47 10.63 8.57
N ARG A 128 -22.71 11.83 9.08
CA ARG A 128 -21.74 12.51 9.95
C ARG A 128 -21.34 11.62 11.11
N GLY A 129 -20.07 11.63 11.47
CA GLY A 129 -19.55 10.83 12.57
C GLY A 129 -19.20 9.37 12.19
N THR A 130 -19.51 8.90 10.96
CA THR A 130 -19.03 7.60 10.50
C THR A 130 -17.51 7.54 10.56
N ALA A 131 -16.95 6.50 11.19
CA ALA A 131 -15.51 6.37 11.32
C ALA A 131 -14.83 6.18 9.96
N ILE A 132 -13.73 6.90 9.78
CA ILE A 132 -12.82 6.81 8.63
C ILE A 132 -11.57 6.07 9.09
N TYR A 133 -11.19 5.04 8.34
CA TYR A 133 -10.02 4.22 8.60
C TYR A 133 -8.84 4.60 7.72
N ALA A 134 -7.62 4.38 8.21
CA ALA A 134 -6.44 4.39 7.36
C ALA A 134 -6.52 3.26 6.33
N SER A 135 -6.50 3.61 5.06
CA SER A 135 -6.56 2.68 3.92
C SER A 135 -5.41 1.67 3.92
N GLY A 136 -4.26 2.07 4.43
CA GLY A 136 -3.06 1.25 4.62
C GLY A 136 -2.26 1.74 5.82
N SER A 137 -1.29 0.93 6.27
CA SER A 137 -0.31 1.39 7.25
C SER A 137 0.59 2.47 6.63
N GLY A 138 1.01 3.46 7.41
CA GLY A 138 1.83 4.57 6.89
C GLY A 138 2.07 5.65 7.93
N THR A 139 2.59 6.77 7.47
CA THR A 139 2.88 7.95 8.30
C THR A 139 2.00 9.12 7.84
N ILE A 140 1.34 9.78 8.76
CA ILE A 140 0.57 11.00 8.48
C ILE A 140 1.55 12.10 8.06
N GLU A 141 1.36 12.66 6.87
CA GLU A 141 2.10 13.83 6.38
C GLU A 141 1.36 15.13 6.63
N ILE A 142 0.04 15.09 6.51
CA ILE A 142 -0.83 16.26 6.71
C ILE A 142 -1.99 15.85 7.60
N ALA A 143 -2.28 16.64 8.62
CA ALA A 143 -3.50 16.58 9.43
C ALA A 143 -3.85 18.00 9.86
N ARG A 144 -4.62 18.70 9.01
CA ARG A 144 -5.05 20.09 9.24
C ARG A 144 -6.21 20.47 8.32
N TYR A 145 -6.77 21.65 8.53
CA TYR A 145 -7.71 22.24 7.58
C TYR A 145 -6.96 22.64 6.29
N VAL A 146 -7.53 22.28 5.14
CA VAL A 146 -7.02 22.63 3.80
C VAL A 146 -8.14 23.23 2.99
N ASN A 147 -7.91 24.38 2.37
CA ASN A 147 -8.95 25.06 1.58
C ASN A 147 -9.49 24.12 0.49
N GLY A 148 -10.81 24.07 0.37
CA GLY A 148 -11.53 23.14 -0.51
C GLY A 148 -11.77 21.77 0.13
N TYR A 149 -10.77 21.12 0.71
CA TYR A 149 -10.89 19.80 1.35
C TYR A 149 -11.47 19.82 2.76
N GLY A 150 -11.48 20.99 3.44
CA GLY A 150 -11.88 21.06 4.85
C GLY A 150 -10.84 20.40 5.77
N ASN A 151 -11.29 19.73 6.82
CA ASN A 151 -10.42 18.92 7.66
C ASN A 151 -9.89 17.74 6.86
N PHE A 152 -8.57 17.66 6.74
CA PHE A 152 -7.87 16.84 5.75
C PHE A 152 -6.73 16.05 6.39
N ILE A 153 -6.66 14.77 6.07
CA ILE A 153 -5.52 13.91 6.38
C ILE A 153 -4.92 13.40 5.08
N LYS A 154 -3.58 13.42 4.99
CA LYS A 154 -2.80 12.72 3.98
C LYS A 154 -1.83 11.75 4.65
N ILE A 155 -1.84 10.49 4.19
CA ILE A 155 -0.99 9.41 4.70
C ILE A 155 -0.06 8.96 3.58
N ARG A 156 1.25 8.96 3.85
CA ARG A 156 2.25 8.31 3.01
C ARG A 156 2.43 6.86 3.47
N HIS A 157 2.15 5.94 2.57
CA HIS A 157 2.27 4.50 2.83
C HIS A 157 3.68 3.99 2.52
N ASN A 158 4.28 4.51 1.44
CA ASN A 158 5.63 4.17 0.98
C ASN A 158 6.14 5.23 -0.01
N SER A 159 7.23 4.94 -0.73
CA SER A 159 7.80 5.84 -1.75
C SER A 159 6.90 6.02 -2.99
N GLU A 160 5.89 5.18 -3.18
CA GLU A 160 5.06 5.15 -4.37
C GLU A 160 3.61 5.59 -4.10
N TYR A 161 3.04 5.24 -2.93
CA TYR A 161 1.62 5.42 -2.65
C TYR A 161 1.34 6.33 -1.45
N GLU A 162 0.38 7.21 -1.65
CA GLU A 162 -0.22 8.05 -0.62
C GLU A 162 -1.74 7.94 -0.70
N THR A 163 -2.44 8.21 0.40
CA THR A 163 -3.91 8.37 0.42
C THR A 163 -4.28 9.67 1.09
N ALA A 164 -5.40 10.24 0.65
CA ALA A 164 -5.91 11.49 1.18
C ALA A 164 -7.40 11.38 1.51
N TYR A 165 -7.81 12.06 2.58
CA TYR A 165 -9.12 11.99 3.18
C TYR A 165 -9.62 13.40 3.47
N GLY A 166 -10.68 13.83 2.80
CA GLY A 166 -11.25 15.17 2.90
C GLY A 166 -12.61 15.22 3.59
N HIS A 167 -13.07 16.44 3.84
CA HIS A 167 -14.37 16.81 4.39
C HIS A 167 -14.67 16.22 5.76
N MET A 168 -13.63 15.86 6.53
CA MET A 168 -13.80 15.27 7.85
C MET A 168 -14.48 16.24 8.82
N GLN A 169 -15.30 15.72 9.74
CA GLN A 169 -15.84 16.47 10.85
C GLN A 169 -14.75 16.84 11.84
N LYS A 170 -13.95 15.83 12.22
CA LYS A 170 -12.82 15.96 13.15
C LYS A 170 -11.83 14.82 12.93
N PHE A 171 -10.60 15.03 13.36
CA PHE A 171 -9.60 13.97 13.43
C PHE A 171 -9.84 13.08 14.67
N ALA A 172 -9.40 11.82 14.61
CA ALA A 172 -9.30 11.00 15.80
C ALA A 172 -8.21 11.54 16.74
N SER A 173 -8.28 11.17 18.01
CA SER A 173 -7.29 11.62 19.00
C SER A 173 -5.88 11.23 18.59
N GLY A 174 -4.92 12.15 18.76
CA GLY A 174 -3.50 11.95 18.46
C GLY A 174 -3.10 12.00 16.98
N MET A 175 -4.03 12.25 16.05
CA MET A 175 -3.72 12.35 14.61
C MET A 175 -3.04 13.68 14.29
N ARG A 176 -1.73 13.64 14.01
CA ARG A 176 -0.90 14.79 13.64
C ARG A 176 0.23 14.36 12.69
N PRO A 177 0.86 15.28 11.95
CA PRO A 177 2.00 14.96 11.10
C PRO A 177 3.10 14.20 11.86
N GLY A 178 3.70 13.20 11.21
CA GLY A 178 4.75 12.35 11.78
C GLY A 178 4.24 11.10 12.51
N ILE A 179 2.96 10.99 12.85
CA ILE A 179 2.40 9.81 13.52
C ILE A 179 2.28 8.64 12.54
N ARG A 180 2.68 7.46 12.99
CA ARG A 180 2.46 6.19 12.26
C ARG A 180 1.06 5.65 12.58
N VAL A 181 0.36 5.24 11.55
CA VAL A 181 -0.95 4.58 11.64
C VAL A 181 -0.90 3.19 11.04
N LYS A 182 -1.71 2.29 11.58
CA LYS A 182 -1.89 0.94 11.04
C LYS A 182 -3.09 0.92 10.08
N LYS A 183 -3.06 0.05 9.07
CA LYS A 183 -4.24 -0.22 8.23
C LYS A 183 -5.44 -0.55 9.09
N GLY A 184 -6.59 0.09 8.81
CA GLY A 184 -7.82 -0.08 9.58
C GLY A 184 -7.87 0.72 10.89
N GLN A 185 -6.85 1.49 11.23
CA GLN A 185 -6.90 2.40 12.39
C GLN A 185 -7.83 3.57 12.10
N ILE A 186 -8.66 3.96 13.07
CA ILE A 186 -9.52 5.14 12.95
C ILE A 186 -8.63 6.39 12.93
N ILE A 187 -8.79 7.21 11.88
CA ILE A 187 -8.03 8.45 11.69
C ILE A 187 -8.90 9.70 11.80
N GLY A 188 -10.22 9.55 11.73
CA GLY A 188 -11.18 10.64 11.87
C GLY A 188 -12.59 10.19 11.57
N TYR A 189 -13.46 11.16 11.34
CA TYR A 189 -14.89 10.93 11.21
C TYR A 189 -15.47 11.76 10.05
N VAL A 190 -16.41 11.17 9.32
CA VAL A 190 -17.10 11.81 8.19
C VAL A 190 -17.76 13.11 8.63
N GLY A 191 -17.60 14.14 7.82
CA GLY A 191 -18.21 15.45 7.98
C GLY A 191 -18.68 16.05 6.67
N SER A 192 -18.68 17.39 6.64
CA SER A 192 -19.00 18.19 5.46
C SER A 192 -18.26 19.53 5.54
N THR A 193 -17.00 19.49 5.98
CA THR A 193 -16.16 20.68 6.09
C THR A 193 -15.54 21.06 4.75
N GLY A 194 -15.16 22.31 4.57
CA GLY A 194 -14.62 22.79 3.30
C GLY A 194 -15.69 22.95 2.21
N ARG A 195 -15.33 22.68 0.95
CA ARG A 195 -16.26 22.80 -0.18
C ARG A 195 -17.05 21.50 -0.34
N SER A 196 -18.10 21.33 0.43
CA SER A 196 -18.94 20.14 0.45
C SER A 196 -20.42 20.53 0.49
N THR A 197 -21.25 19.78 -0.22
CA THR A 197 -22.71 19.98 -0.27
C THR A 197 -23.49 19.10 0.72
N GLY A 198 -22.81 18.15 1.37
CA GLY A 198 -23.42 17.25 2.34
C GLY A 198 -22.41 16.25 2.91
N PRO A 199 -22.80 15.47 3.93
CA PRO A 199 -21.88 14.55 4.58
C PRO A 199 -21.37 13.45 3.64
N HIS A 200 -20.05 13.40 3.44
CA HIS A 200 -19.37 12.36 2.66
C HIS A 200 -17.87 12.30 3.00
N LEU A 201 -17.22 11.23 2.64
CA LEU A 201 -15.77 11.11 2.59
C LEU A 201 -15.32 11.36 1.16
N HIS A 202 -14.49 12.37 0.94
CA HIS A 202 -13.67 12.49 -0.27
C HIS A 202 -12.39 11.69 -0.07
N PHE A 203 -12.15 10.69 -0.94
CA PHE A 203 -11.03 9.77 -0.83
C PHE A 203 -10.19 9.76 -2.10
N GLU A 204 -8.87 9.96 -1.95
CA GLU A 204 -7.91 9.94 -3.05
C GLU A 204 -6.84 8.85 -2.83
N ILE A 205 -6.38 8.26 -3.92
CA ILE A 205 -5.13 7.49 -3.98
C ILE A 205 -4.17 8.23 -4.92
N LEU A 206 -2.96 8.44 -4.44
CA LEU A 206 -1.89 9.02 -5.24
C LEU A 206 -0.81 7.95 -5.45
N ARG A 207 -0.27 7.91 -6.67
CA ARG A 207 0.87 7.10 -7.03
C ARG A 207 1.98 8.01 -7.56
N LYS A 208 3.13 8.04 -6.87
CA LYS A 208 4.25 8.95 -7.20
C LYS A 208 3.79 10.42 -7.33
N GLY A 209 2.93 10.87 -6.40
CA GLY A 209 2.37 12.21 -6.38
C GLY A 209 1.23 12.47 -7.37
N GLN A 210 0.94 11.56 -8.30
CA GLN A 210 -0.16 11.70 -9.25
C GLN A 210 -1.43 11.00 -8.74
N ARG A 211 -2.58 11.67 -8.81
CA ARG A 211 -3.87 11.12 -8.45
C ARG A 211 -4.30 10.07 -9.46
N ILE A 212 -4.72 8.91 -8.97
CA ILE A 212 -5.22 7.80 -9.77
C ILE A 212 -6.62 7.42 -9.32
N ASP A 213 -7.40 6.81 -10.21
CA ASP A 213 -8.74 6.33 -9.88
C ASP A 213 -8.69 5.31 -8.73
N PRO A 214 -9.23 5.63 -7.54
CA PRO A 214 -9.17 4.72 -6.40
C PRO A 214 -9.84 3.37 -6.65
N LEU A 215 -10.87 3.31 -7.49
CA LEU A 215 -11.59 2.07 -7.78
C LEU A 215 -10.79 1.15 -8.70
N LYS A 216 -10.01 1.73 -9.61
CA LYS A 216 -9.18 1.00 -10.58
C LYS A 216 -7.75 0.77 -10.10
N ALA A 217 -7.35 1.42 -9.01
CA ALA A 217 -5.99 1.29 -8.46
C ALA A 217 -5.64 -0.19 -8.22
N LYS A 218 -4.65 -0.70 -8.96
CA LYS A 218 -4.09 -2.04 -8.75
C LYS A 218 -3.06 -1.98 -7.61
N VAL A 219 -3.53 -1.83 -6.40
CA VAL A 219 -2.70 -1.92 -5.20
C VAL A 219 -2.79 -3.36 -4.71
N ALA A 220 -1.67 -4.07 -4.68
CA ALA A 220 -1.63 -5.48 -4.33
C ALA A 220 -2.33 -5.72 -2.98
N THR A 221 -3.45 -6.42 -3.01
CA THR A 221 -4.17 -6.89 -1.82
C THR A 221 -3.65 -8.28 -1.51
N GLY A 222 -2.70 -8.40 -0.59
CA GLY A 222 -2.30 -9.72 -0.11
C GLY A 222 -3.39 -10.28 0.80
N ASN A 223 -4.25 -11.16 0.27
CA ASN A 223 -5.06 -12.04 1.09
C ASN A 223 -4.16 -13.14 1.63
N ASP A 224 -4.41 -13.61 2.86
CA ASP A 224 -3.72 -14.76 3.39
C ASP A 224 -3.99 -15.98 2.50
N LEU A 225 -2.95 -16.78 2.24
CA LEU A 225 -3.11 -18.02 1.50
C LEU A 225 -3.86 -19.04 2.35
N THR A 226 -4.79 -19.77 1.74
CA THR A 226 -5.60 -20.77 2.43
C THR A 226 -5.67 -22.07 1.60
N GLY A 227 -6.07 -23.15 2.24
CA GLY A 227 -6.30 -24.44 1.55
C GLY A 227 -5.09 -24.90 0.72
N ASN A 228 -5.36 -25.34 -0.52
CA ASN A 228 -4.36 -25.87 -1.44
C ASN A 228 -3.24 -24.86 -1.79
N GLN A 229 -3.58 -23.57 -1.90
CA GLN A 229 -2.59 -22.53 -2.19
C GLN A 229 -1.57 -22.39 -1.05
N LEU A 230 -2.02 -22.47 0.19
CA LEU A 230 -1.13 -22.45 1.35
C LEU A 230 -0.22 -23.66 1.40
N ALA A 231 -0.74 -24.85 1.06
CA ALA A 231 0.04 -26.08 1.02
C ALA A 231 1.13 -26.03 -0.07
N GLU A 232 0.82 -25.54 -1.25
CA GLU A 232 1.77 -25.32 -2.36
C GLU A 232 2.83 -24.29 -1.98
N PHE A 233 2.39 -23.18 -1.40
CA PHE A 233 3.28 -22.13 -0.93
C PHE A 233 4.27 -22.64 0.11
N LYS A 234 3.83 -23.40 1.11
CA LYS A 234 4.71 -23.97 2.15
C LYS A 234 5.76 -24.94 1.56
N ARG A 235 5.41 -25.70 0.51
CA ARG A 235 6.39 -26.54 -0.20
C ARG A 235 7.42 -25.66 -0.90
N MET A 236 6.99 -24.61 -1.59
CA MET A 236 7.89 -23.66 -2.23
C MET A 236 8.81 -22.96 -1.21
N VAL A 237 8.30 -22.54 -0.05
CA VAL A 237 9.11 -21.95 1.03
C VAL A 237 10.24 -22.89 1.44
N LYS A 238 9.95 -24.17 1.68
CA LYS A 238 10.97 -25.18 2.03
C LYS A 238 12.05 -25.31 0.94
N GLN A 239 11.64 -25.30 -0.35
CA GLN A 239 12.58 -25.33 -1.48
C GLN A 239 13.46 -24.09 -1.53
N VAL A 240 12.85 -22.92 -1.39
CA VAL A 240 13.59 -21.62 -1.40
C VAL A 240 14.56 -21.54 -0.22
N ASP A 241 14.17 -22.01 0.96
CA ASP A 241 15.03 -21.98 2.15
C ASP A 241 16.22 -22.96 2.00
N SER A 242 16.04 -24.10 1.33
CA SER A 242 17.11 -25.07 1.09
C SER A 242 18.17 -24.61 0.06
N ILE A 243 17.88 -23.58 -0.74
CA ILE A 243 18.86 -23.02 -1.68
C ILE A 243 19.98 -22.35 -0.86
N LYS A 244 21.19 -22.92 -0.96
CA LYS A 244 22.39 -22.32 -0.37
C LYS A 244 22.66 -20.97 -1.01
N VAL A 245 22.99 -19.97 -0.20
CA VAL A 245 23.47 -18.68 -0.70
C VAL A 245 24.86 -18.92 -1.29
N THR A 246 24.99 -18.74 -2.58
CA THR A 246 26.31 -18.65 -3.22
C THR A 246 26.70 -17.19 -3.18
N GLU A 247 27.72 -16.83 -2.42
CA GLU A 247 28.32 -15.49 -2.51
C GLU A 247 28.94 -15.37 -3.90
N LEU A 248 28.49 -14.38 -4.66
CA LEU A 248 29.05 -13.99 -5.96
C LEU A 248 30.14 -12.94 -5.75
#